data_b4d604e033213ae64283253f3bf74c2d
#
_entry.id   b4d604e033213ae64283253f3bf74c2d
#
_cell.length_a   1.000
_cell.length_b   1.000
_cell.length_c   1.000
_cell.angle_alpha   90.00
_cell.angle_beta   90.00
_cell.angle_gamma   90.00
#
_symmetry.space_group_name_H-M   'P 1'
#
loop_
_entity.id
_entity.type
_entity.pdbx_description
1 polymer ?
#
loop_
_entity_poly.entity_id
_entity_poly.type
_entity_poly.pdbx_seq_one_letter_code
_entity_poly.pdbx_strand_id
1 'polypeptide(L)'
;DARQVTLRDTEGNLVHLLQDDSPCSGGDVDKTDMFTGTFTGVLYEDDLAAAQSFYCDRLGLPLLEQQADALLLQAGDAQLLLRRRPAGCTLGPSMIGLEASSVNKLYDRFSSRPDYREAGVLRDTDFDARRLFQMYDPSGNVVEIYAYLRNVREEILMH
;
A
#
# COMPACT_ATOMS: atom_id res chain seq x y z
N ASP A 1 3.00 25.06 6.13
CA ASP A 1 1.82 24.21 6.48
C ASP A 1 1.25 23.63 5.19
N ALA A 2 1.47 22.33 4.96
CA ALA A 2 0.89 21.64 3.81
C ALA A 2 -0.65 21.74 3.88
N ARG A 3 -1.27 22.19 2.80
CA ARG A 3 -2.74 22.23 2.71
C ARG A 3 -3.24 20.86 2.26
N GLN A 4 -4.22 20.33 2.98
CA GLN A 4 -4.86 19.06 2.65
C GLN A 4 -6.35 19.30 2.40
N VAL A 5 -6.87 18.73 1.32
CA VAL A 5 -8.32 18.61 1.07
C VAL A 5 -8.67 17.14 1.04
N THR A 6 -9.72 16.78 1.77
CA THR A 6 -10.24 15.40 1.77
C THR A 6 -11.56 15.38 1.02
N LEU A 7 -11.64 14.57 -0.01
CA LEU A 7 -12.84 14.31 -0.78
C LEU A 7 -13.34 12.90 -0.47
N ARG A 8 -14.63 12.68 -0.62
CA ARG A 8 -15.25 11.36 -0.55
C ARG A 8 -15.85 11.06 -1.92
N ASP A 9 -15.51 9.90 -2.48
CA ASP A 9 -16.13 9.44 -3.72
C ASP A 9 -17.55 8.87 -3.47
N THR A 10 -18.20 8.45 -4.53
CA THR A 10 -19.56 7.91 -4.49
C THR A 10 -19.67 6.59 -3.73
N GLU A 11 -18.57 5.82 -3.65
CA GLU A 11 -18.48 4.55 -2.92
C GLU A 11 -18.03 4.74 -1.46
N GLY A 12 -17.76 5.99 -1.06
CA GLY A 12 -17.33 6.33 0.29
C GLY A 12 -15.83 6.29 0.53
N ASN A 13 -15.01 6.02 -0.48
CA ASN A 13 -13.55 6.08 -0.36
C ASN A 13 -13.09 7.51 -0.13
N LEU A 14 -12.03 7.68 0.64
CA LEU A 14 -11.42 8.98 0.90
C LEU A 14 -10.25 9.22 -0.04
N VAL A 15 -10.28 10.36 -0.72
CA VAL A 15 -9.19 10.84 -1.56
C VAL A 15 -8.61 12.09 -0.88
N HIS A 16 -7.33 12.03 -0.53
CA HIS A 16 -6.62 13.16 0.03
C HIS A 16 -5.80 13.84 -1.06
N LEU A 17 -6.08 15.11 -1.31
CA LEU A 17 -5.27 15.96 -2.16
C LEU A 17 -4.34 16.75 -1.26
N LEU A 18 -3.04 16.61 -1.46
CA LEU A 18 -2.01 17.33 -0.74
C LEU A 18 -1.42 18.40 -1.64
N GLN A 19 -1.32 19.62 -1.16
CA GLN A 19 -0.61 20.69 -1.82
C GLN A 19 0.78 20.77 -1.19
N ASP A 20 1.81 20.62 -2.03
CA ASP A 20 3.17 20.99 -1.66
C ASP A 20 3.29 22.51 -1.66
N ASP A 21 3.94 23.08 -0.64
CA ASP A 21 4.23 24.52 -0.53
C ASP A 21 5.35 24.98 -1.50
N SER A 22 5.79 24.15 -2.42
CA SER A 22 6.70 24.52 -3.50
C SER A 22 6.05 25.66 -4.31
N PRO A 23 6.74 26.78 -4.56
CA PRO A 23 6.16 27.89 -5.30
C PRO A 23 5.78 27.44 -6.70
N CYS A 24 4.47 27.32 -6.93
CA CYS A 24 3.96 27.15 -8.29
C CYS A 24 4.44 28.34 -9.11
N SER A 25 5.33 28.12 -10.08
CA SER A 25 5.62 29.10 -11.11
C SER A 25 4.29 29.41 -11.81
N GLY A 26 3.77 30.64 -11.63
CA GLY A 26 2.44 31.07 -12.08
C GLY A 26 2.34 31.13 -13.60
N GLY A 27 2.27 29.98 -14.26
CA GLY A 27 1.86 29.80 -15.64
C GLY A 27 0.49 29.10 -15.67
N ASP A 28 -0.22 29.21 -16.78
CA ASP A 28 -1.42 28.43 -17.03
C ASP A 28 -1.10 26.93 -16.75
N VAL A 29 -1.71 26.39 -15.70
CA VAL A 29 -1.51 24.98 -15.31
C VAL A 29 -2.22 24.14 -16.36
N ASP A 30 -1.46 23.55 -17.28
CA ASP A 30 -1.99 22.51 -18.16
C ASP A 30 -2.52 21.38 -17.26
N LYS A 31 -3.67 20.81 -17.61
CA LYS A 31 -4.31 19.72 -16.84
C LYS A 31 -3.39 18.52 -16.59
N THR A 32 -2.34 18.37 -17.40
CA THR A 32 -1.32 17.32 -17.28
C THR A 32 -0.31 17.57 -16.13
N ASP A 33 -0.16 18.82 -15.69
CA ASP A 33 0.82 19.20 -14.66
C ASP A 33 0.18 19.38 -13.27
N MET A 34 -1.08 19.00 -13.12
CA MET A 34 -1.84 19.18 -11.88
C MET A 34 -1.34 18.25 -10.75
N PHE A 35 -0.75 17.12 -11.09
CA PHE A 35 -0.25 16.15 -10.13
C PHE A 35 1.25 15.91 -10.32
N THR A 36 2.00 15.87 -9.21
CA THR A 36 3.46 15.61 -9.23
C THR A 36 3.84 14.17 -9.60
N GLY A 37 2.85 13.29 -9.76
CA GLY A 37 3.05 11.87 -10.04
C GLY A 37 3.34 11.01 -8.82
N THR A 38 3.52 11.59 -7.64
CA THR A 38 3.69 10.81 -6.41
C THR A 38 2.34 10.31 -5.90
N PHE A 39 2.22 8.99 -5.73
CA PHE A 39 1.04 8.37 -5.14
C PHE A 39 1.33 8.00 -3.69
N THR A 40 0.41 8.35 -2.78
CA THR A 40 0.46 7.94 -1.38
C THR A 40 -0.81 7.15 -1.04
N GLY A 41 -0.65 5.85 -0.77
CA GLY A 41 -1.71 5.04 -0.19
C GLY A 41 -1.86 5.35 1.31
N VAL A 42 -3.09 5.34 1.82
CA VAL A 42 -3.34 5.57 3.26
C VAL A 42 -4.10 4.39 3.84
N LEU A 43 -3.56 3.81 4.91
CA LEU A 43 -4.22 2.78 5.70
C LEU A 43 -4.41 3.27 7.14
N TYR A 44 -5.53 2.88 7.74
CA TYR A 44 -5.78 3.12 9.15
C TYR A 44 -5.44 1.89 9.98
N GLU A 45 -4.62 2.12 11.01
CA GLU A 45 -4.08 1.09 11.89
C GLU A 45 -4.55 1.29 13.34
N ASP A 46 -4.91 0.19 13.99
CA ASP A 46 -5.31 0.22 15.41
C ASP A 46 -4.08 0.26 16.32
N ASP A 47 -2.99 -0.41 15.90
CA ASP A 47 -1.70 -0.44 16.59
C ASP A 47 -0.56 -0.16 15.60
N LEU A 48 0.05 1.02 15.68
CA LEU A 48 1.15 1.42 14.82
C LEU A 48 2.44 0.63 15.06
N ALA A 49 2.68 0.11 16.28
CA ALA A 49 3.86 -0.70 16.55
C ALA A 49 3.74 -2.08 15.88
N ALA A 50 2.56 -2.70 15.97
CA ALA A 50 2.27 -3.94 15.25
C ALA A 50 2.32 -3.73 13.74
N ALA A 51 1.78 -2.62 13.23
CA ALA A 51 1.83 -2.26 11.82
C ALA A 51 3.29 -2.04 11.35
N GLN A 52 4.11 -1.32 12.12
CA GLN A 52 5.54 -1.14 11.82
C GLN A 52 6.25 -2.49 11.69
N SER A 53 6.06 -3.38 12.66
CA SER A 53 6.66 -4.72 12.60
C SER A 53 6.19 -5.51 11.36
N PHE A 54 4.92 -5.38 10.99
CA PHE A 54 4.39 -6.05 9.80
C PHE A 54 4.96 -5.47 8.50
N TYR A 55 4.87 -4.16 8.31
CA TYR A 55 5.26 -3.52 7.06
C TYR A 55 6.78 -3.33 6.91
N CYS A 56 7.49 -2.97 7.99
CA CYS A 56 8.93 -2.75 7.91
C CYS A 56 9.73 -4.04 8.13
N ASP A 57 9.48 -4.78 9.24
CA ASP A 57 10.34 -5.91 9.58
C ASP A 57 10.02 -7.16 8.75
N ARG A 58 8.74 -7.35 8.38
CA ARG A 58 8.32 -8.56 7.64
C ARG A 58 8.25 -8.35 6.14
N LEU A 59 7.57 -7.27 5.67
CA LEU A 59 7.48 -6.94 4.25
C LEU A 59 8.75 -6.27 3.73
N GLY A 60 9.52 -5.60 4.60
CA GLY A 60 10.77 -4.94 4.25
C GLY A 60 10.58 -3.56 3.64
N LEU A 61 9.45 -2.89 3.87
CA LEU A 61 9.25 -1.53 3.39
C LEU A 61 10.07 -0.55 4.23
N PRO A 62 10.92 0.29 3.63
CA PRO A 62 11.70 1.28 4.36
C PRO A 62 10.82 2.31 5.07
N LEU A 63 11.10 2.58 6.34
CA LEU A 63 10.51 3.67 7.09
C LEU A 63 11.17 4.98 6.67
N LEU A 64 10.36 5.93 6.17
CA LEU A 64 10.82 7.27 5.80
C LEU A 64 10.67 8.27 6.94
N GLU A 65 9.52 8.24 7.62
CA GLU A 65 9.19 9.16 8.70
C GLU A 65 8.30 8.48 9.74
N GLN A 66 8.48 8.85 11.01
CA GLN A 66 7.67 8.40 12.12
C GLN A 66 7.18 9.58 12.94
N GLN A 67 5.87 9.61 13.16
CA GLN A 67 5.18 10.56 14.04
C GLN A 67 4.45 9.81 15.14
N ALA A 68 3.86 10.52 16.11
CA ALA A 68 3.14 9.90 17.22
C ALA A 68 1.91 9.09 16.77
N ASP A 69 1.29 9.48 15.65
CA ASP A 69 0.05 8.90 15.12
C ASP A 69 0.16 8.43 13.67
N ALA A 70 1.36 8.41 13.09
CA ALA A 70 1.58 8.01 11.70
C ALA A 70 2.99 7.45 11.43
N LEU A 71 3.07 6.57 10.43
CA LEU A 71 4.32 6.08 9.83
C LEU A 71 4.24 6.29 8.32
N LEU A 72 5.26 6.89 7.74
CA LEU A 72 5.40 7.02 6.29
C LEU A 72 6.44 6.03 5.80
N LEU A 73 6.04 5.17 4.87
CA LEU A 73 6.88 4.11 4.32
C LEU A 73 7.10 4.30 2.81
N GLN A 74 8.23 3.80 2.29
CA GLN A 74 8.48 3.71 0.86
C GLN A 74 7.96 2.39 0.31
N ALA A 75 7.17 2.42 -0.75
CA ALA A 75 6.64 1.24 -1.44
C ALA A 75 6.94 1.35 -2.95
N GLY A 76 8.15 0.94 -3.37
CA GLY A 76 8.64 1.20 -4.73
C GLY A 76 8.75 2.69 -5.00
N ASP A 77 8.09 3.18 -6.06
CA ASP A 77 8.02 4.62 -6.40
C ASP A 77 6.88 5.35 -5.68
N ALA A 78 6.03 4.61 -4.97
CA ALA A 78 4.93 5.16 -4.19
C ALA A 78 5.25 5.26 -2.70
N GLN A 79 4.39 5.92 -1.95
CA GLN A 79 4.47 5.99 -0.49
C GLN A 79 3.24 5.33 0.13
N LEU A 80 3.43 4.77 1.32
CA LEU A 80 2.37 4.22 2.15
C LEU A 80 2.36 4.94 3.49
N LEU A 81 1.25 5.62 3.78
CA LEU A 81 1.02 6.30 5.04
C LEU A 81 0.13 5.42 5.93
N LEU A 82 0.69 4.90 7.00
CA LEU A 82 -0.04 4.21 8.05
C LEU A 82 -0.43 5.23 9.12
N ARG A 83 -1.71 5.43 9.34
CA ARG A 83 -2.23 6.38 10.33
C ARG A 83 -2.98 5.64 11.44
N ARG A 84 -2.78 6.10 12.68
CA ARG A 84 -3.60 5.61 13.79
C ARG A 84 -5.08 5.87 13.48
N ARG A 85 -5.91 4.85 13.64
CA ARG A 85 -7.36 4.96 13.44
C ARG A 85 -7.94 5.95 14.44
N PRO A 86 -8.62 7.03 14.01
CA PRO A 86 -9.27 7.95 14.92
C PRO A 86 -10.38 7.27 15.71
N ALA A 87 -10.57 7.68 16.96
CA ALA A 87 -11.70 7.22 17.77
C ALA A 87 -13.03 7.54 17.06
N GLY A 88 -13.92 6.55 16.97
CA GLY A 88 -15.22 6.67 16.28
C GLY A 88 -15.11 6.61 14.73
N CYS A 89 -13.95 6.30 14.18
CA CYS A 89 -13.80 6.07 12.74
C CYS A 89 -14.60 4.84 12.31
N THR A 90 -15.52 5.03 11.35
CA THR A 90 -16.38 3.97 10.80
C THR A 90 -15.85 3.39 9.49
N LEU A 91 -14.67 3.81 9.04
CA LEU A 91 -14.04 3.26 7.84
C LEU A 91 -13.67 1.79 8.09
N GLY A 92 -14.14 0.92 7.23
CA GLY A 92 -13.81 -0.50 7.24
C GLY A 92 -12.35 -0.75 6.82
N PRO A 93 -11.94 -2.04 6.80
CA PRO A 93 -10.65 -2.44 6.28
C PRO A 93 -10.48 -1.99 4.83
N SER A 94 -9.27 -1.56 4.49
CA SER A 94 -8.88 -1.18 3.13
C SER A 94 -8.05 -2.30 2.49
N MET A 95 -7.84 -2.22 1.17
CA MET A 95 -6.94 -3.12 0.46
C MET A 95 -5.88 -2.30 -0.28
N ILE A 96 -4.64 -2.79 -0.21
CA ILE A 96 -3.54 -2.31 -1.05
C ILE A 96 -2.91 -3.45 -1.81
N GLY A 97 -2.43 -3.16 -3.04
CA GLY A 97 -1.64 -4.09 -3.84
C GLY A 97 -0.18 -3.66 -3.89
N LEU A 98 0.73 -4.60 -3.63
CA LEU A 98 2.17 -4.41 -3.71
C LEU A 98 2.72 -5.36 -4.78
N GLU A 99 3.34 -4.79 -5.82
CA GLU A 99 4.04 -5.59 -6.83
C GLU A 99 5.34 -6.15 -6.26
N ALA A 100 5.59 -7.43 -6.51
CA ALA A 100 6.77 -8.13 -6.03
C ALA A 100 7.51 -8.81 -7.18
N SER A 101 8.82 -8.89 -7.08
CA SER A 101 9.65 -9.60 -8.06
C SER A 101 9.48 -11.12 -7.99
N SER A 102 9.07 -11.68 -6.86
CA SER A 102 8.87 -13.12 -6.65
C SER A 102 7.72 -13.40 -5.69
N VAL A 103 6.52 -13.55 -6.24
CA VAL A 103 5.30 -13.85 -5.45
C VAL A 103 5.39 -15.23 -4.80
N ASN A 104 5.90 -16.24 -5.51
CA ASN A 104 5.99 -17.61 -4.98
C ASN A 104 6.89 -17.66 -3.73
N LYS A 105 8.09 -17.06 -3.78
CA LYS A 105 9.02 -17.04 -2.64
C LYS A 105 8.43 -16.28 -1.45
N LEU A 106 7.71 -15.20 -1.70
CA LEU A 106 7.04 -14.47 -0.62
C LEU A 106 5.88 -15.27 -0.03
N TYR A 107 5.08 -15.94 -0.86
CA TYR A 107 4.02 -16.82 -0.38
C TYR A 107 4.58 -17.92 0.53
N ASP A 108 5.62 -18.65 0.09
CA ASP A 108 6.25 -19.70 0.89
C ASP A 108 6.81 -19.16 2.22
N ARG A 109 7.45 -17.98 2.17
CA ARG A 109 7.98 -17.31 3.35
C ARG A 109 6.90 -16.91 4.35
N PHE A 110 5.76 -16.41 3.88
CA PHE A 110 4.68 -15.93 4.77
C PHE A 110 3.77 -17.07 5.23
N SER A 111 3.33 -17.95 4.33
CA SER A 111 2.40 -19.03 4.63
C SER A 111 2.95 -20.06 5.64
N SER A 112 4.29 -20.18 5.74
CA SER A 112 4.94 -21.04 6.73
C SER A 112 4.97 -20.47 8.15
N ARG A 113 4.57 -19.22 8.34
CA ARG A 113 4.62 -18.55 9.65
C ARG A 113 3.35 -18.82 10.47
N PRO A 114 3.49 -19.03 11.80
CA PRO A 114 2.34 -19.32 12.65
C PRO A 114 1.38 -18.13 12.83
N ASP A 115 1.84 -16.92 12.54
CA ASP A 115 1.08 -15.68 12.63
C ASP A 115 0.57 -15.18 11.26
N TYR A 116 0.70 -16.01 10.22
CA TYR A 116 0.13 -15.72 8.91
C TYR A 116 -1.40 -15.76 8.95
N ARG A 117 -2.02 -14.67 8.51
CA ARG A 117 -3.48 -14.54 8.41
C ARG A 117 -3.85 -14.44 6.94
N GLU A 118 -4.26 -15.56 6.37
CA GLU A 118 -4.66 -15.63 4.97
C GLU A 118 -5.96 -14.87 4.71
N ALA A 119 -5.97 -14.01 3.69
CA ALA A 119 -7.15 -13.38 3.12
C ALA A 119 -7.51 -13.98 1.76
N GLY A 120 -6.54 -14.54 1.04
CA GLY A 120 -6.72 -15.24 -0.21
C GLY A 120 -5.49 -16.04 -0.61
N VAL A 121 -5.73 -17.27 -1.06
CA VAL A 121 -4.68 -18.22 -1.48
C VAL A 121 -3.90 -17.74 -2.70
N LEU A 122 -2.72 -18.32 -2.89
CA LEU A 122 -1.93 -18.10 -4.10
C LEU A 122 -2.71 -18.59 -5.32
N ARG A 123 -2.93 -17.71 -6.29
CA ARG A 123 -3.67 -17.99 -7.53
C ARG A 123 -3.23 -17.11 -8.68
N ASP A 124 -3.55 -17.56 -9.89
CA ASP A 124 -3.48 -16.74 -11.09
C ASP A 124 -4.83 -16.07 -11.36
N THR A 125 -4.81 -14.88 -11.95
CA THR A 125 -6.00 -14.13 -12.36
C THR A 125 -6.02 -13.98 -13.87
N ASP A 126 -7.19 -14.25 -14.49
CA ASP A 126 -7.34 -14.15 -15.95
C ASP A 126 -7.54 -12.70 -16.41
N PHE A 127 -8.19 -11.88 -15.57
CA PHE A 127 -8.58 -10.52 -15.93
C PHE A 127 -7.39 -9.59 -16.20
N ASP A 128 -6.38 -9.65 -15.36
CA ASP A 128 -5.21 -8.76 -15.39
C ASP A 128 -3.88 -9.52 -15.51
N ALA A 129 -3.94 -10.82 -15.77
CA ALA A 129 -2.79 -11.68 -15.97
C ALA A 129 -1.75 -11.57 -14.85
N ARG A 130 -2.20 -11.61 -13.60
CA ARG A 130 -1.35 -11.57 -12.39
C ARG A 130 -1.37 -12.90 -11.66
N ARG A 131 -0.27 -13.21 -10.98
CA ARG A 131 -0.21 -14.17 -9.88
C ARG A 131 -0.21 -13.40 -8.57
N LEU A 132 -1.06 -13.77 -7.63
CA LEU A 132 -1.20 -13.06 -6.38
C LEU A 132 -1.59 -13.96 -5.21
N PHE A 133 -1.34 -13.48 -4.01
CA PHE A 133 -1.98 -13.94 -2.78
C PHE A 133 -2.33 -12.74 -1.90
N GLN A 134 -3.19 -12.96 -0.92
CA GLN A 134 -3.68 -11.90 -0.04
C GLN A 134 -3.53 -12.32 1.42
N MET A 135 -3.13 -11.38 2.27
CA MET A 135 -3.03 -11.58 3.70
C MET A 135 -3.60 -10.39 4.47
N TYR A 136 -4.04 -10.63 5.69
CA TYR A 136 -4.45 -9.56 6.59
C TYR A 136 -3.23 -8.98 7.31
N ASP A 137 -3.20 -7.66 7.40
CA ASP A 137 -2.32 -6.96 8.33
C ASP A 137 -2.86 -7.04 9.78
N PRO A 138 -2.16 -6.50 10.80
CA PRO A 138 -2.60 -6.54 12.18
C PRO A 138 -3.97 -5.89 12.43
N SER A 139 -4.34 -4.87 11.67
CA SER A 139 -5.59 -4.12 11.80
C SER A 139 -6.72 -4.65 10.91
N GLY A 140 -6.46 -5.73 10.16
CA GLY A 140 -7.44 -6.37 9.27
C GLY A 140 -7.52 -5.78 7.88
N ASN A 141 -6.64 -4.85 7.48
CA ASN A 141 -6.54 -4.45 6.10
C ASN A 141 -6.01 -5.61 5.25
N VAL A 142 -6.40 -5.66 3.97
CA VAL A 142 -5.93 -6.68 3.03
C VAL A 142 -4.69 -6.17 2.31
N VAL A 143 -3.61 -6.93 2.41
CA VAL A 143 -2.39 -6.70 1.63
C VAL A 143 -2.31 -7.76 0.55
N GLU A 144 -2.48 -7.34 -0.71
CA GLU A 144 -2.31 -8.16 -1.88
C GLU A 144 -0.86 -8.07 -2.36
N ILE A 145 -0.20 -9.21 -2.47
CA ILE A 145 1.13 -9.31 -3.08
C ILE A 145 0.96 -9.94 -4.46
N TYR A 146 1.41 -9.25 -5.50
CA TYR A 146 1.21 -9.71 -6.87
C TYR A 146 2.45 -9.54 -7.75
N ALA A 147 2.49 -10.30 -8.85
CA ALA A 147 3.38 -10.08 -10.00
C ALA A 147 2.62 -10.38 -11.29
N TYR A 148 3.01 -9.74 -12.38
CA TYR A 148 2.46 -10.07 -13.69
C TYR A 148 2.96 -11.45 -14.17
N LEU A 149 2.08 -12.26 -14.75
CA LEU A 149 2.39 -13.63 -15.17
C LEU A 149 3.57 -13.73 -16.15
N ARG A 150 3.81 -12.70 -16.96
CA ARG A 150 5.00 -12.62 -17.83
C ARG A 150 6.28 -12.68 -16.99
N ASN A 151 6.35 -11.95 -15.88
CA ASN A 151 7.52 -11.87 -15.01
C ASN A 151 7.71 -13.19 -14.22
N VAL A 152 6.61 -13.82 -13.80
CA VAL A 152 6.63 -15.12 -13.11
C VAL A 152 7.19 -16.23 -14.02
N ARG A 153 6.84 -16.23 -15.31
CA ARG A 153 7.37 -17.21 -16.26
C ARG A 153 8.87 -17.07 -16.50
N GLU A 154 9.36 -15.84 -16.54
CA GLU A 154 10.80 -15.57 -16.66
C GLU A 154 11.56 -16.06 -15.42
N GLU A 155 11.02 -15.88 -14.21
CA GLU A 155 11.62 -16.40 -12.98
C GLU A 155 11.75 -17.93 -12.98
N ILE A 156 10.72 -18.66 -13.46
CA ILE A 156 10.71 -20.12 -13.52
C ILE A 156 11.75 -20.65 -14.52
N LEU A 157 11.99 -19.92 -15.61
CA LEU A 157 12.94 -20.34 -16.66
C LEU A 157 14.40 -20.08 -16.26
N MET A 158 14.67 -19.26 -15.25
CA MET A 158 16.03 -18.93 -14.78
C MET A 158 16.53 -19.80 -13.61
N HIS A 159 15.74 -20.77 -13.20
CA HIS A 159 16.05 -21.77 -12.17
C HIS A 159 15.93 -23.18 -12.68
#